data_35ebb9f067b19147b342463a64d893a7
#
_entry.id   35ebb9f067b19147b342463a64d893a7
#
_cell.length_a   1.000
_cell.length_b   1.000
_cell.length_c   1.000
_cell.angle_alpha   90.00
_cell.angle_beta   90.00
_cell.angle_gamma   90.00
#
_symmetry.space_group_name_H-M   'P 1'
#
loop_
_entity.id
_entity.type
_entity.pdbx_description
1 polymer ?
#
loop_
_entity_poly.entity_id
_entity_poly.type
_entity_poly.pdbx_seq_one_letter_code
_entity_poly.pdbx_strand_id
1 'polypeptide(L)'
;MLAFKRGLRLVSTRTAFGDAFGADAESVPRYSFAFPLITKHRDMAEPFNTYTQNLDLQYVHELCKREGETVNYQRGQLLECEGEPARWIGFVEQGCFKYCKRDFNGNDKHIIGFVFEGEFVCDYPNCLTAEPSTVSIEAVMPCRVSLFPGERLEALYRSSHEAERMGRFIMQHLFLQTYSRMSSLYCADGRQRYEMLLQRCPQIVQQLPLKDIASFLNITPTYLSKIRREITFSTTQVCK
;
A
#
# COMPACT_ATOMS: atom_id res chain seq x y z
N MET A 1 -48.40 14.15 18.91
CA MET A 1 -49.21 14.94 17.94
C MET A 1 -48.27 15.85 17.18
N LEU A 2 -48.31 15.77 15.87
CA LEU A 2 -47.63 16.49 14.79
C LEU A 2 -46.34 15.91 14.27
N ALA A 3 -46.53 15.20 13.16
CA ALA A 3 -45.56 14.75 12.20
C ALA A 3 -44.90 15.89 11.43
N PHE A 4 -43.62 15.75 11.09
CA PHE A 4 -43.01 16.50 10.00
C PHE A 4 -42.30 15.54 9.02
N LYS A 5 -43.09 15.09 8.05
CA LYS A 5 -42.53 14.60 6.78
C LYS A 5 -42.07 15.79 5.96
N ARG A 6 -40.81 15.89 5.62
CA ARG A 6 -40.36 16.70 4.47
C ARG A 6 -39.44 15.84 3.58
N GLY A 7 -40.00 15.53 2.43
CA GLY A 7 -39.29 14.91 1.33
C GLY A 7 -38.22 15.84 0.77
N LEU A 8 -37.00 15.34 0.66
CA LEU A 8 -35.95 15.97 -0.14
C LEU A 8 -36.17 15.57 -1.62
N ARG A 9 -36.62 16.52 -2.44
CA ARG A 9 -36.55 16.44 -3.89
C ARG A 9 -35.07 16.52 -4.31
N LEU A 10 -34.60 15.52 -4.98
CA LEU A 10 -33.36 15.56 -5.78
C LEU A 10 -33.55 16.60 -6.90
N VAL A 11 -32.90 17.74 -6.76
CA VAL A 11 -32.76 18.71 -7.85
C VAL A 11 -31.60 18.25 -8.72
N SER A 12 -31.95 17.79 -9.91
CA SER A 12 -31.00 17.53 -11.00
C SER A 12 -30.41 18.87 -11.49
N THR A 13 -29.21 19.19 -11.07
CA THR A 13 -28.42 20.24 -11.71
C THR A 13 -27.52 19.61 -12.79
N ARG A 14 -28.12 19.35 -13.96
CA ARG A 14 -27.38 19.39 -15.22
C ARG A 14 -27.27 20.87 -15.56
N THR A 15 -26.05 21.43 -15.50
CA THR A 15 -25.57 22.47 -16.42
C THR A 15 -24.18 22.94 -16.07
N ALA A 16 -23.37 23.14 -17.10
CA ALA A 16 -22.16 23.96 -17.19
C ALA A 16 -20.83 23.31 -16.71
N PHE A 17 -20.39 22.21 -17.37
CA PHE A 17 -18.99 21.95 -17.61
C PHE A 17 -18.82 21.06 -18.86
N GLY A 18 -19.27 21.52 -19.98
CA GLY A 18 -19.25 20.75 -21.20
C GLY A 18 -18.92 21.58 -22.43
N ASP A 19 -17.80 22.32 -22.47
CA ASP A 19 -17.35 22.93 -23.72
C ASP A 19 -15.85 23.34 -23.73
N ALA A 20 -14.98 22.67 -23.00
CA ALA A 20 -13.55 22.98 -23.01
C ALA A 20 -12.60 21.84 -23.40
N PHE A 21 -13.10 20.63 -23.70
CA PHE A 21 -12.23 19.54 -24.18
C PHE A 21 -12.89 18.84 -25.34
N GLY A 22 -12.45 19.22 -26.55
CA GLY A 22 -12.84 18.56 -27.80
C GLY A 22 -12.32 17.13 -27.86
N ALA A 23 -13.16 16.26 -28.40
CA ALA A 23 -12.94 14.98 -29.07
C ALA A 23 -11.98 13.98 -28.39
N ASP A 24 -12.56 12.96 -27.84
CA ASP A 24 -12.29 11.54 -27.70
C ASP A 24 -12.78 11.00 -26.38
N ALA A 25 -14.11 10.99 -26.20
CA ALA A 25 -14.78 10.57 -24.96
C ALA A 25 -14.96 9.02 -24.85
N GLU A 26 -14.36 8.21 -25.72
CA GLU A 26 -14.62 6.76 -25.75
C GLU A 26 -13.62 5.87 -25.00
N SER A 27 -12.55 6.40 -24.39
CA SER A 27 -11.54 5.58 -23.70
C SER A 27 -11.30 5.91 -22.23
N VAL A 28 -12.14 6.70 -21.58
CA VAL A 28 -11.98 6.94 -20.14
C VAL A 28 -12.67 5.82 -19.37
N PRO A 29 -11.92 4.97 -18.63
CA PRO A 29 -12.53 3.96 -17.76
C PRO A 29 -13.44 4.69 -16.76
N ARG A 30 -14.73 4.33 -16.74
CA ARG A 30 -15.65 4.81 -15.71
C ARG A 30 -15.25 4.17 -14.38
N TYR A 31 -14.49 4.89 -13.58
CA TYR A 31 -14.21 4.46 -12.22
C TYR A 31 -15.49 4.62 -11.39
N SER A 32 -16.11 3.50 -11.09
CA SER A 32 -17.13 3.43 -10.04
C SER A 32 -16.41 3.62 -8.70
N PHE A 33 -16.70 4.69 -7.99
CA PHE A 33 -16.30 4.91 -6.59
C PHE A 33 -17.09 4.00 -5.61
N ALA A 34 -17.44 2.81 -6.01
CA ALA A 34 -17.85 1.80 -5.08
C ALA A 34 -16.57 1.33 -4.38
N PHE A 35 -16.44 1.57 -3.08
CA PHE A 35 -15.55 0.79 -2.23
C PHE A 35 -15.76 -0.67 -2.64
N PRO A 36 -14.71 -1.41 -2.99
CA PRO A 36 -14.89 -2.81 -3.35
C PRO A 36 -15.40 -3.52 -2.09
N LEU A 37 -16.72 -3.71 -2.01
CA LEU A 37 -17.29 -4.80 -1.26
C LEU A 37 -16.63 -6.05 -1.78
N ILE A 38 -15.87 -6.71 -0.91
CA ILE A 38 -15.09 -7.91 -1.13
C ILE A 38 -15.93 -8.93 -1.91
N THR A 39 -15.80 -8.94 -3.23
CA THR A 39 -16.30 -10.05 -4.04
C THR A 39 -15.23 -11.14 -4.02
N LYS A 40 -15.61 -12.27 -3.42
CA LYS A 40 -14.81 -13.48 -3.36
C LYS A 40 -14.39 -13.95 -4.76
N HIS A 41 -13.14 -13.72 -5.14
CA HIS A 41 -12.41 -14.58 -6.05
C HIS A 41 -11.40 -15.39 -5.22
N ARG A 42 -11.74 -16.64 -4.94
CA ARG A 42 -10.82 -17.66 -4.45
C ARG A 42 -9.92 -18.05 -5.62
N ASP A 43 -8.59 -18.01 -5.38
CA ASP A 43 -7.56 -18.95 -5.82
C ASP A 43 -6.20 -18.32 -6.19
N MET A 44 -5.98 -17.03 -5.94
CA MET A 44 -4.62 -16.48 -5.86
C MET A 44 -4.53 -15.57 -4.64
N ALA A 45 -3.47 -15.73 -3.84
CA ALA A 45 -3.22 -14.82 -2.72
C ALA A 45 -3.11 -13.40 -3.27
N GLU A 46 -4.03 -12.52 -2.86
CA GLU A 46 -3.99 -11.12 -3.27
C GLU A 46 -2.68 -10.50 -2.78
N PRO A 47 -1.98 -9.69 -3.61
CA PRO A 47 -0.78 -9.01 -3.18
C PRO A 47 -1.11 -8.11 -1.98
N PHE A 48 -0.15 -8.01 -1.06
CA PHE A 48 -0.33 -7.20 0.14
C PHE A 48 -0.59 -5.74 -0.20
N ASN A 49 0.11 -5.22 -1.21
CA ASN A 49 -0.06 -3.86 -1.69
C ASN A 49 -1.01 -3.81 -2.90
N THR A 50 -2.16 -3.18 -2.73
CA THR A 50 -3.24 -3.16 -3.73
C THR A 50 -2.91 -2.38 -5.00
N TYR A 51 -1.88 -1.53 -4.98
CA TYR A 51 -1.45 -0.81 -6.18
C TYR A 51 -0.95 -1.76 -7.28
N THR A 52 -0.49 -2.96 -6.92
CA THR A 52 -0.01 -3.95 -7.89
C THR A 52 -1.14 -4.65 -8.67
N GLN A 53 -2.37 -4.60 -8.18
CA GLN A 53 -3.50 -5.33 -8.78
C GLN A 53 -4.01 -4.72 -10.09
N ASN A 54 -3.89 -3.41 -10.25
CA ASN A 54 -4.52 -2.66 -11.34
C ASN A 54 -3.53 -1.89 -12.21
N LEU A 55 -2.24 -2.06 -11.99
CA LEU A 55 -1.18 -1.40 -12.73
C LEU A 55 -0.32 -2.44 -13.43
N ASP A 56 -0.16 -2.28 -14.73
CA ASP A 56 0.89 -2.99 -15.45
C ASP A 56 2.23 -2.30 -15.14
N LEU A 57 2.90 -2.81 -14.11
CA LEU A 57 4.21 -2.35 -13.68
C LEU A 57 5.34 -3.21 -14.26
N GLN A 58 5.03 -4.10 -15.19
CA GLN A 58 6.02 -4.99 -15.80
C GLN A 58 7.16 -4.19 -16.43
N TYR A 59 6.84 -3.07 -17.07
CA TYR A 59 7.86 -2.20 -17.67
C TYR A 59 8.85 -1.65 -16.62
N VAL A 60 8.38 -1.19 -15.47
CA VAL A 60 9.24 -0.70 -14.36
C VAL A 60 10.05 -1.84 -13.76
N HIS A 61 9.46 -3.03 -13.64
CA HIS A 61 10.16 -4.23 -13.20
C HIS A 61 11.29 -4.62 -14.16
N GLU A 62 11.03 -4.60 -15.48
CA GLU A 62 12.05 -4.87 -16.49
C GLU A 62 13.16 -3.81 -16.49
N LEU A 63 12.84 -2.53 -16.25
CA LEU A 63 13.85 -1.48 -16.05
C LEU A 63 14.74 -1.79 -14.83
N CYS A 64 14.15 -2.14 -13.68
CA CYS A 64 14.92 -2.52 -12.50
C CYS A 64 15.86 -3.70 -12.78
N LYS A 65 15.40 -4.69 -13.53
CA LYS A 65 16.24 -5.87 -13.90
C LYS A 65 17.34 -5.56 -14.90
N ARG A 66 17.02 -4.79 -15.93
CA ARG A 66 17.94 -4.56 -17.06
C ARG A 66 18.97 -3.48 -16.76
N GLU A 67 18.57 -2.43 -16.08
CA GLU A 67 19.36 -1.21 -15.88
C GLU A 67 19.68 -0.93 -14.42
N GLY A 68 19.14 -1.74 -13.52
CA GLY A 68 19.37 -1.64 -12.10
C GLY A 68 20.52 -2.51 -11.61
N GLU A 69 20.77 -2.44 -10.32
CA GLU A 69 21.75 -3.24 -9.60
C GLU A 69 21.04 -4.21 -8.67
N THR A 70 21.45 -5.49 -8.67
CA THR A 70 20.92 -6.46 -7.72
C THR A 70 21.70 -6.41 -6.42
N VAL A 71 21.03 -6.09 -5.31
CA VAL A 71 21.61 -5.96 -3.97
C VAL A 71 20.97 -6.96 -3.02
N ASN A 72 21.79 -7.58 -2.16
CA ASN A 72 21.34 -8.46 -1.10
C ASN A 72 21.37 -7.74 0.24
N TYR A 73 20.30 -7.86 1.01
CA TYR A 73 20.17 -7.31 2.35
C TYR A 73 20.04 -8.44 3.37
N GLN A 74 20.77 -8.32 4.47
CA GLN A 74 20.57 -9.16 5.64
C GLN A 74 19.47 -8.58 6.52
N ARG A 75 18.86 -9.43 7.36
CA ARG A 75 17.87 -8.99 8.34
C ARG A 75 18.37 -7.80 9.15
N GLY A 76 17.57 -6.75 9.23
CA GLY A 76 17.86 -5.51 9.96
C GLY A 76 18.67 -4.47 9.19
N GLN A 77 19.19 -4.81 8.00
CA GLN A 77 19.83 -3.81 7.14
C GLN A 77 18.81 -2.86 6.54
N LEU A 78 19.23 -1.61 6.39
CA LEU A 78 18.39 -0.55 5.83
C LEU A 78 18.64 -0.41 4.33
N LEU A 79 17.57 -0.33 3.56
CA LEU A 79 17.59 0.11 2.17
C LEU A 79 17.54 1.64 2.12
N GLU A 80 16.70 2.26 2.96
CA GLU A 80 16.55 3.69 3.12
C GLU A 80 16.59 4.05 4.61
N CYS A 81 17.14 5.21 4.95
CA CYS A 81 17.18 5.74 6.31
C CYS A 81 16.37 7.04 6.38
N GLU A 82 15.46 7.14 7.36
CA GLU A 82 14.68 8.36 7.59
C GLU A 82 15.60 9.58 7.76
N GLY A 83 15.34 10.64 6.97
CA GLY A 83 16.11 11.88 6.95
C GLY A 83 17.27 11.89 5.95
N GLU A 84 17.71 10.75 5.44
CA GLU A 84 18.71 10.67 4.38
C GLU A 84 18.04 10.76 3.00
N PRO A 85 18.76 11.21 1.94
CA PRO A 85 18.17 11.30 0.60
C PRO A 85 17.63 9.96 0.10
N ALA A 86 16.34 9.89 -0.21
CA ALA A 86 15.72 8.75 -0.85
C ALA A 86 16.14 8.71 -2.32
N ARG A 87 16.71 7.59 -2.78
CA ARG A 87 17.32 7.52 -4.11
C ARG A 87 16.85 6.38 -4.97
N TRP A 88 16.26 5.36 -4.35
CA TRP A 88 16.07 4.08 -5.01
C TRP A 88 14.61 3.72 -5.14
N ILE A 89 14.26 3.17 -6.29
CA ILE A 89 13.11 2.30 -6.44
C ILE A 89 13.64 0.88 -6.61
N GLY A 90 13.13 -0.08 -5.83
CA GLY A 90 13.56 -1.47 -5.86
C GLY A 90 12.39 -2.39 -6.21
N PHE A 91 12.68 -3.46 -6.96
CA PHE A 91 11.78 -4.59 -7.08
C PHE A 91 12.27 -5.71 -6.18
N VAL A 92 11.41 -6.18 -5.26
CA VAL A 92 11.76 -7.24 -4.30
C VAL A 92 11.67 -8.59 -5.00
N GLU A 93 12.84 -9.13 -5.37
CA GLU A 93 12.95 -10.46 -5.99
C GLU A 93 12.74 -11.59 -4.98
N GLN A 94 13.09 -11.33 -3.71
CA GLN A 94 12.94 -12.27 -2.61
C GLN A 94 12.94 -11.55 -1.27
N GLY A 95 12.10 -12.00 -0.34
CA GLY A 95 12.11 -11.52 1.04
C GLY A 95 11.01 -10.50 1.34
N CYS A 96 11.22 -9.73 2.40
CA CYS A 96 10.24 -8.76 2.90
C CYS A 96 10.93 -7.57 3.57
N PHE A 97 10.43 -6.37 3.29
CA PHE A 97 10.82 -5.13 3.97
C PHE A 97 9.66 -4.59 4.78
N LYS A 98 9.98 -3.78 5.79
CA LYS A 98 9.03 -2.98 6.56
C LYS A 98 9.39 -1.50 6.48
N TYR A 99 8.37 -0.66 6.43
CA TYR A 99 8.49 0.77 6.55
C TYR A 99 8.34 1.18 8.01
N CYS A 100 9.35 1.84 8.52
CA CYS A 100 9.41 2.31 9.91
C CYS A 100 9.39 3.83 9.95
N LYS A 101 8.55 4.39 10.80
CA LYS A 101 8.50 5.82 11.09
C LYS A 101 8.76 6.04 12.58
N ARG A 102 9.60 7.01 12.92
CA ARG A 102 9.79 7.41 14.32
C ARG A 102 8.61 8.25 14.79
N ASP A 103 8.29 8.16 16.07
CA ASP A 103 7.37 9.11 16.70
C ASP A 103 7.96 10.52 16.74
N PHE A 104 7.14 11.53 17.05
CA PHE A 104 7.60 12.91 17.12
C PHE A 104 8.68 13.17 18.19
N ASN A 105 8.81 12.28 19.18
CA ASN A 105 9.84 12.36 20.22
C ASN A 105 11.11 11.59 19.83
N GLY A 106 11.09 10.84 18.73
CA GLY A 106 12.21 10.03 18.25
C GLY A 106 12.46 8.73 19.04
N ASN A 107 11.59 8.40 20.02
CA ASN A 107 11.79 7.30 20.95
C ASN A 107 11.32 5.96 20.38
N ASP A 108 10.14 5.92 19.77
CA ASP A 108 9.52 4.68 19.30
C ASP A 108 9.46 4.61 17.77
N LYS A 109 9.72 3.42 17.24
CA LYS A 109 9.55 3.11 15.82
C LYS A 109 8.19 2.44 15.60
N HIS A 110 7.38 3.04 14.74
CA HIS A 110 6.11 2.48 14.31
C HIS A 110 6.22 1.87 12.92
N ILE A 111 5.66 0.70 12.72
CA ILE A 111 5.60 0.08 11.40
C ILE A 111 4.36 0.57 10.67
N ILE A 112 4.58 1.22 9.53
CA ILE A 112 3.51 1.82 8.74
C ILE A 112 3.21 1.05 7.44
N GLY A 113 4.05 0.09 7.06
CA GLY A 113 3.86 -0.71 5.86
C GLY A 113 4.79 -1.91 5.81
N PHE A 114 4.48 -2.81 4.89
CA PHE A 114 5.33 -3.93 4.49
C PHE A 114 5.38 -4.01 2.96
N VAL A 115 6.44 -4.60 2.45
CA VAL A 115 6.61 -4.95 1.04
C VAL A 115 7.13 -6.36 0.97
N PHE A 116 6.50 -7.18 0.15
CA PHE A 116 6.82 -8.57 -0.05
C PHE A 116 7.44 -8.84 -1.43
N GLU A 117 7.87 -10.08 -1.62
CA GLU A 117 8.31 -10.57 -2.92
C GLU A 117 7.29 -10.25 -4.02
N GLY A 118 7.78 -9.79 -5.18
CA GLY A 118 6.95 -9.38 -6.30
C GLY A 118 6.42 -7.95 -6.24
N GLU A 119 6.76 -7.18 -5.20
CA GLU A 119 6.30 -5.80 -5.02
C GLU A 119 7.47 -4.81 -5.13
N PHE A 120 7.13 -3.51 -5.30
CA PHE A 120 8.13 -2.44 -5.34
C PHE A 120 8.36 -1.83 -3.96
N VAL A 121 9.62 -1.51 -3.65
CA VAL A 121 10.08 -0.90 -2.42
C VAL A 121 10.76 0.43 -2.71
N CYS A 122 10.24 1.52 -2.14
CA CYS A 122 10.84 2.87 -2.20
C CYS A 122 10.09 3.82 -1.26
N ASP A 123 10.68 4.96 -0.93
CA ASP A 123 9.93 6.09 -0.36
C ASP A 123 9.43 6.99 -1.49
N TYR A 124 8.27 6.66 -2.04
CA TYR A 124 7.65 7.38 -3.14
C TYR A 124 6.75 8.51 -2.62
N PRO A 125 6.81 9.76 -3.14
CA PRO A 125 7.56 10.19 -4.34
C PRO A 125 9.00 10.67 -4.08
N ASN A 126 9.50 10.73 -2.85
CA ASN A 126 10.78 11.35 -2.50
C ASN A 126 11.96 10.75 -3.27
N CYS A 127 11.92 9.45 -3.60
CA CYS A 127 12.96 8.79 -4.40
C CYS A 127 13.09 9.36 -5.83
N LEU A 128 12.08 10.05 -6.36
CA LEU A 128 12.12 10.62 -7.70
C LEU A 128 13.01 11.88 -7.78
N THR A 129 13.14 12.59 -6.68
CA THR A 129 13.87 13.89 -6.60
C THR A 129 14.99 13.87 -5.58
N ALA A 130 15.32 12.70 -5.02
CA ALA A 130 16.30 12.53 -3.95
C ALA A 130 16.03 13.42 -2.71
N GLU A 131 14.76 13.72 -2.45
CA GLU A 131 14.35 14.40 -1.23
C GLU A 131 14.61 13.50 0.00
N PRO A 132 14.75 14.09 1.21
CA PRO A 132 14.95 13.32 2.41
C PRO A 132 13.84 12.28 2.63
N SER A 133 14.22 11.03 2.87
CA SER A 133 13.28 9.95 3.14
C SER A 133 12.45 10.25 4.38
N THR A 134 11.15 10.04 4.28
CA THR A 134 10.22 10.22 5.40
C THR A 134 10.13 8.99 6.29
N VAL A 135 10.77 7.89 5.88
CA VAL A 135 10.72 6.59 6.55
C VAL A 135 12.08 5.89 6.53
N SER A 136 12.29 4.95 7.44
CA SER A 136 13.34 3.95 7.27
C SER A 136 12.74 2.68 6.67
N ILE A 137 13.41 2.10 5.67
CA ILE A 137 13.02 0.85 5.03
C ILE A 137 14.01 -0.23 5.46
N GLU A 138 13.54 -1.20 6.25
CA GLU A 138 14.37 -2.22 6.92
C GLU A 138 14.01 -3.63 6.46
N ALA A 139 15.00 -4.44 6.13
CA ALA A 139 14.81 -5.84 5.78
C ALA A 139 14.36 -6.67 7.00
N VAL A 140 13.23 -7.38 6.88
CA VAL A 140 12.69 -8.25 7.94
C VAL A 140 13.39 -9.60 7.97
N MET A 141 13.87 -10.04 6.83
CA MET A 141 14.59 -11.31 6.58
C MET A 141 15.66 -11.07 5.51
N PRO A 142 16.49 -12.06 5.15
CA PRO A 142 17.36 -11.93 3.98
C PRO A 142 16.55 -11.60 2.73
N CYS A 143 16.93 -10.52 2.03
CA CYS A 143 16.23 -10.02 0.85
C CYS A 143 17.18 -9.89 -0.33
N ARG A 144 16.63 -10.06 -1.55
CA ARG A 144 17.28 -9.73 -2.81
C ARG A 144 16.41 -8.75 -3.57
N VAL A 145 16.99 -7.63 -4.00
CA VAL A 145 16.29 -6.49 -4.59
C VAL A 145 17.02 -6.04 -5.85
N SER A 146 16.29 -5.79 -6.92
CA SER A 146 16.79 -5.10 -8.11
C SER A 146 16.52 -3.59 -7.94
N LEU A 147 17.57 -2.81 -7.67
CA LEU A 147 17.50 -1.37 -7.41
C LEU A 147 17.70 -0.57 -8.70
N PHE A 148 16.89 0.47 -8.88
CA PHE A 148 16.97 1.41 -9.99
C PHE A 148 16.90 2.84 -9.45
N PRO A 149 17.73 3.80 -9.97
CA PRO A 149 17.70 5.18 -9.48
C PRO A 149 16.35 5.85 -9.73
N GLY A 150 15.72 6.39 -8.68
CA GLY A 150 14.42 7.05 -8.78
C GLY A 150 14.42 8.28 -9.70
N GLU A 151 15.52 9.05 -9.72
CA GLU A 151 15.68 10.17 -10.64
C GLU A 151 15.58 9.78 -12.13
N ARG A 152 16.01 8.57 -12.48
CA ARG A 152 15.85 8.06 -13.84
C ARG A 152 14.40 7.70 -14.16
N LEU A 153 13.62 7.25 -13.16
CA LEU A 153 12.19 7.05 -13.31
C LEU A 153 11.46 8.39 -13.49
N GLU A 154 11.86 9.43 -12.77
CA GLU A 154 11.33 10.78 -12.96
C GLU A 154 11.64 11.32 -14.38
N ALA A 155 12.86 11.10 -14.86
CA ALA A 155 13.23 11.46 -16.23
C ALA A 155 12.36 10.69 -17.27
N LEU A 156 12.05 9.43 -16.99
CA LEU A 156 11.14 8.63 -17.83
C LEU A 156 9.74 9.25 -17.84
N TYR A 157 9.17 9.63 -16.68
CA TYR A 157 7.85 10.28 -16.62
C TYR A 157 7.77 11.56 -17.46
N ARG A 158 8.88 12.31 -17.54
CA ARG A 158 8.97 13.51 -18.37
C ARG A 158 9.18 13.23 -19.87
N SER A 159 9.50 12.02 -20.25
CA SER A 159 9.89 11.68 -21.61
C SER A 159 8.71 11.55 -22.57
N SER A 160 7.51 11.22 -22.08
CA SER A 160 6.32 11.04 -22.89
C SER A 160 5.04 11.21 -22.07
N HIS A 161 3.96 11.56 -22.75
CA HIS A 161 2.63 11.67 -22.12
C HIS A 161 2.11 10.33 -21.58
N GLU A 162 2.51 9.24 -22.19
CA GLU A 162 2.17 7.89 -21.73
C GLU A 162 2.86 7.54 -20.40
N ALA A 163 4.16 7.85 -20.29
CA ALA A 163 4.92 7.66 -19.07
C ALA A 163 4.43 8.58 -17.93
N GLU A 164 4.07 9.83 -18.25
CA GLU A 164 3.43 10.74 -17.28
C GLU A 164 2.11 10.17 -16.75
N ARG A 165 1.26 9.63 -17.64
CA ARG A 165 0.01 8.95 -17.24
C ARG A 165 0.28 7.79 -16.31
N MET A 166 1.30 6.96 -16.58
CA MET A 166 1.69 5.85 -15.72
C MET A 166 2.06 6.35 -14.31
N GLY A 167 2.92 7.37 -14.20
CA GLY A 167 3.29 7.98 -12.92
C GLY A 167 2.07 8.49 -12.14
N ARG A 168 1.14 9.16 -12.82
CA ARG A 168 -0.10 9.63 -12.22
C ARG A 168 -0.97 8.48 -11.70
N PHE A 169 -1.10 7.38 -12.44
CA PHE A 169 -1.85 6.21 -12.00
C PHE A 169 -1.20 5.54 -10.78
N ILE A 170 0.13 5.41 -10.77
CA ILE A 170 0.87 4.88 -9.61
C ILE A 170 0.54 5.72 -8.37
N MET A 171 0.68 7.06 -8.45
CA MET A 171 0.38 7.97 -7.36
C MET A 171 -1.07 7.85 -6.88
N GLN A 172 -2.02 7.75 -7.80
CA GLN A 172 -3.44 7.61 -7.48
C GLN A 172 -3.71 6.32 -6.67
N HIS A 173 -3.12 5.19 -7.06
CA HIS A 173 -3.30 3.92 -6.34
C HIS A 173 -2.61 3.91 -4.99
N LEU A 174 -1.40 4.48 -4.88
CA LEU A 174 -0.73 4.66 -3.60
C LEU A 174 -1.53 5.56 -2.65
N PHE A 175 -2.12 6.65 -3.17
CA PHE A 175 -3.00 7.51 -2.39
C PHE A 175 -4.22 6.74 -1.87
N LEU A 176 -4.92 5.99 -2.72
CA LEU A 176 -6.09 5.21 -2.33
C LEU A 176 -5.75 4.15 -1.28
N GLN A 177 -4.62 3.46 -1.43
CA GLN A 177 -4.13 2.49 -0.45
C GLN A 177 -3.86 3.16 0.91
N THR A 178 -3.16 4.29 0.90
CA THR A 178 -2.83 5.05 2.11
C THR A 178 -4.09 5.59 2.78
N TYR A 179 -5.03 6.14 2.00
CA TYR A 179 -6.30 6.64 2.49
C TYR A 179 -7.15 5.53 3.12
N SER A 180 -7.25 4.37 2.47
CA SER A 180 -7.96 3.20 3.00
C SER A 180 -7.37 2.75 4.34
N ARG A 181 -6.03 2.69 4.43
CA ARG A 181 -5.34 2.35 5.67
C ARG A 181 -5.60 3.38 6.77
N MET A 182 -5.45 4.66 6.47
CA MET A 182 -5.74 5.74 7.41
C MET A 182 -7.18 5.63 7.92
N SER A 183 -8.14 5.45 7.02
CA SER A 183 -9.56 5.28 7.39
C SER A 183 -9.76 4.09 8.31
N SER A 184 -9.07 2.97 8.10
CA SER A 184 -9.19 1.80 8.97
C SER A 184 -8.69 2.04 10.40
N LEU A 185 -7.71 2.94 10.59
CA LEU A 185 -7.22 3.30 11.93
C LEU A 185 -8.26 4.07 12.74
N TYR A 186 -9.15 4.83 12.09
CA TYR A 186 -10.20 5.61 12.74
C TYR A 186 -11.53 4.86 12.84
N CYS A 187 -11.87 4.03 11.85
CA CYS A 187 -13.20 3.44 11.71
C CYS A 187 -13.30 1.98 12.15
N ALA A 188 -12.15 1.29 12.39
CA ALA A 188 -12.12 -0.10 12.79
C ALA A 188 -11.39 -0.29 14.12
N ASP A 189 -11.86 -1.20 14.96
CA ASP A 189 -11.11 -1.61 16.16
C ASP A 189 -9.92 -2.52 15.84
N GLY A 190 -9.09 -2.83 16.84
CA GLY A 190 -7.88 -3.65 16.65
C GLY A 190 -8.17 -5.06 16.14
N ARG A 191 -9.30 -5.66 16.55
CA ARG A 191 -9.73 -6.98 16.10
C ARG A 191 -10.15 -6.95 14.63
N GLN A 192 -10.99 -5.99 14.27
CA GLN A 192 -11.44 -5.79 12.89
C GLN A 192 -10.25 -5.54 11.94
N ARG A 193 -9.29 -4.70 12.35
CA ARG A 193 -8.07 -4.47 11.54
C ARG A 193 -7.25 -5.73 11.36
N TYR A 194 -7.16 -6.58 12.39
CA TYR A 194 -6.45 -7.87 12.29
C TYR A 194 -7.19 -8.85 11.37
N GLU A 195 -8.52 -8.95 11.47
CA GLU A 195 -9.35 -9.78 10.59
C GLU A 195 -9.24 -9.33 9.12
N MET A 196 -9.28 -8.03 8.85
CA MET A 196 -9.04 -7.46 7.51
C MET A 196 -7.64 -7.80 6.98
N LEU A 197 -6.62 -7.76 7.84
CA LEU A 197 -5.26 -8.13 7.48
C LEU A 197 -5.17 -9.62 7.11
N LEU A 198 -5.79 -10.50 7.89
CA LEU A 198 -5.80 -11.94 7.62
C LEU A 198 -6.56 -12.30 6.34
N GLN A 199 -7.66 -11.60 6.04
CA GLN A 199 -8.40 -11.80 4.79
C GLN A 199 -7.54 -11.47 3.57
N ARG A 200 -6.72 -10.41 3.69
CA ARG A 200 -5.87 -9.93 2.61
C ARG A 200 -4.56 -10.72 2.48
N CYS A 201 -3.94 -11.08 3.59
CA CYS A 201 -2.66 -11.79 3.64
C CYS A 201 -2.69 -12.87 4.72
N PRO A 202 -3.33 -14.03 4.47
CA PRO A 202 -3.48 -15.09 5.47
C PRO A 202 -2.15 -15.61 6.03
N GLN A 203 -1.10 -15.61 5.21
CA GLN A 203 0.24 -16.11 5.57
C GLN A 203 1.09 -15.09 6.34
N ILE A 204 0.64 -13.85 6.53
CA ILE A 204 1.45 -12.79 7.16
C ILE A 204 1.92 -13.16 8.57
N VAL A 205 1.12 -13.94 9.28
CA VAL A 205 1.40 -14.39 10.65
C VAL A 205 2.57 -15.38 10.71
N GLN A 206 2.83 -16.09 9.60
CA GLN A 206 3.95 -17.03 9.48
C GLN A 206 5.23 -16.34 9.01
N GLN A 207 5.09 -15.23 8.28
CA GLN A 207 6.20 -14.52 7.67
C GLN A 207 6.79 -13.43 8.58
N LEU A 208 5.98 -12.83 9.45
CA LEU A 208 6.37 -11.67 10.23
C LEU A 208 6.34 -11.92 11.75
N PRO A 209 7.24 -11.27 12.50
CA PRO A 209 7.20 -11.28 13.96
C PRO A 209 5.89 -10.66 14.47
N LEU A 210 5.31 -11.26 15.53
CA LEU A 210 4.06 -10.79 16.13
C LEU A 210 4.13 -9.31 16.54
N LYS A 211 5.27 -8.86 17.08
CA LYS A 211 5.47 -7.46 17.47
C LYS A 211 5.38 -6.51 16.30
N ASP A 212 5.85 -6.91 15.12
CA ASP A 212 5.84 -6.11 13.91
C ASP A 212 4.41 -6.00 13.36
N ILE A 213 3.64 -7.10 13.39
CA ILE A 213 2.21 -7.11 13.05
C ILE A 213 1.42 -6.22 14.02
N ALA A 214 1.68 -6.31 15.32
CA ALA A 214 1.00 -5.49 16.33
C ALA A 214 1.27 -4.00 16.12
N SER A 215 2.53 -3.62 15.88
CA SER A 215 2.91 -2.25 15.56
C SER A 215 2.19 -1.76 14.29
N PHE A 216 2.19 -2.57 13.23
CA PHE A 216 1.46 -2.25 11.99
C PHE A 216 -0.03 -2.04 12.21
N LEU A 217 -0.67 -2.82 13.08
CA LEU A 217 -2.09 -2.69 13.41
C LEU A 217 -2.38 -1.57 14.42
N ASN A 218 -1.35 -0.89 14.92
CA ASN A 218 -1.45 0.11 15.98
C ASN A 218 -2.16 -0.44 17.24
N ILE A 219 -1.70 -1.61 17.70
CA ILE A 219 -2.13 -2.29 18.94
C ILE A 219 -0.95 -2.86 19.68
N THR A 220 -1.14 -3.23 20.95
CA THR A 220 -0.08 -3.90 21.71
C THR A 220 0.08 -5.37 21.32
N PRO A 221 1.31 -5.94 21.39
CA PRO A 221 1.53 -7.37 21.14
C PRO A 221 0.68 -8.28 22.05
N THR A 222 0.47 -7.87 23.30
CA THR A 222 -0.37 -8.60 24.26
C THR A 222 -1.82 -8.65 23.80
N TYR A 223 -2.36 -7.52 23.34
CA TYR A 223 -3.72 -7.47 22.81
C TYR A 223 -3.87 -8.30 21.52
N LEU A 224 -2.90 -8.23 20.62
CA LEU A 224 -2.89 -9.09 19.42
C LEU A 224 -2.87 -10.58 19.78
N SER A 225 -2.07 -10.97 20.78
CA SER A 225 -2.04 -12.36 21.27
C SER A 225 -3.38 -12.82 21.81
N LYS A 226 -4.12 -11.93 22.50
CA LYS A 226 -5.49 -12.21 22.99
C LYS A 226 -6.45 -12.42 21.81
N ILE A 227 -6.48 -11.50 20.84
CA ILE A 227 -7.32 -11.60 19.63
C ILE A 227 -7.08 -12.92 18.90
N ARG A 228 -5.82 -13.29 18.67
CA ARG A 228 -5.45 -14.54 17.99
C ARG A 228 -6.01 -15.76 18.70
N ARG A 229 -5.91 -15.81 20.01
CA ARG A 229 -6.44 -16.90 20.83
C ARG A 229 -7.97 -17.01 20.67
N GLU A 230 -8.68 -15.91 20.76
CA GLU A 230 -10.13 -15.86 20.64
C GLU A 230 -10.60 -16.36 19.25
N ILE A 231 -9.94 -15.92 18.18
CA ILE A 231 -10.26 -16.36 16.80
C ILE A 231 -10.03 -17.87 16.65
N THR A 232 -8.91 -18.39 17.16
CA THR A 232 -8.59 -19.82 17.07
C THR A 232 -9.64 -20.67 17.81
N PHE A 233 -10.06 -20.26 19.00
CA PHE A 233 -11.10 -20.96 19.78
C PHE A 233 -12.46 -20.94 19.08
N SER A 234 -12.84 -19.79 18.49
CA SER A 234 -14.11 -19.66 17.76
C SER A 234 -14.18 -20.60 16.54
N THR A 235 -13.08 -20.75 15.82
CA THR A 235 -13.00 -21.64 14.65
C THR A 235 -13.09 -23.13 15.04
N THR A 236 -12.55 -23.50 16.21
CA THR A 236 -12.57 -24.90 16.69
C THR A 236 -13.96 -25.32 17.19
N GLN A 237 -14.81 -24.39 17.61
CA GLN A 237 -16.19 -24.68 18.05
C GLN A 237 -17.18 -24.86 16.89
N VAL A 238 -16.90 -24.33 15.70
CA VAL A 238 -17.77 -24.44 14.52
C VAL A 238 -17.56 -25.77 13.78
N CYS A 239 -16.45 -26.47 14.07
CA CYS A 239 -16.10 -27.77 13.45
C CYS A 239 -16.49 -28.98 14.32
N LYS A 240 -17.28 -28.81 15.36
CA LYS A 240 -17.93 -29.89 16.14
C LYS A 240 -19.43 -29.86 15.94
#